data_625804fdf2179697855539b5218e6895
#
_entry.id   625804fdf2179697855539b5218e6895
#
_cell.length_a   1.000
_cell.length_b   1.000
_cell.length_c   1.000
_cell.angle_alpha   90.00
_cell.angle_beta   90.00
_cell.angle_gamma   90.00
#
_symmetry.space_group_name_H-M   'P 1'
#
loop_
_entity.id
_entity.type
_entity.pdbx_description
1 polymer ?
#
loop_
_entity_poly.entity_id
_entity_poly.type
_entity_poly.pdbx_seq_one_letter_code
_entity_poly.pdbx_strand_id
1 'polypeptide(L)'
;KLMRCDSSTDSTVWMEEDQSFCVGFFGIGKSIGNFFQIVKIWRNFFMTNTRKLAYIAILSAVSFLLLYFSFPLIPAADFLKVDFSILPVLIALVIFDFKSAIGVLLLRSLLKLLLNNGGPGSMIGLPMNFVALGVFVWGLNYFWKKNQTSKNYILGSVLGTVLLTVAMVILNYIYAVPLYAKFANFDIGQFIGLYKYLFTMVVPFNLLQGLIFAV
;
A
#
# COMPACT_ATOMS: atom_id res chain seq x y z
N LYS A 1 28.99 -10.86 -1.13
CA LYS A 1 29.56 -10.50 -2.46
C LYS A 1 28.40 -10.08 -3.33
N LEU A 2 28.21 -8.77 -3.47
CA LEU A 2 27.16 -8.21 -4.34
C LEU A 2 27.50 -8.55 -5.78
N MET A 3 26.65 -9.33 -6.44
CA MET A 3 26.73 -9.55 -7.89
C MET A 3 26.12 -8.34 -8.61
N ARG A 4 26.94 -7.67 -9.39
CA ARG A 4 26.55 -6.59 -10.29
C ARG A 4 26.18 -7.24 -11.62
N CYS A 5 24.91 -7.20 -12.02
CA CYS A 5 24.52 -7.55 -13.39
C CYS A 5 24.92 -6.39 -14.32
N ASP A 6 25.97 -6.56 -15.06
CA ASP A 6 26.46 -5.60 -16.05
C ASP A 6 26.01 -6.03 -17.45
N SER A 7 25.42 -5.10 -18.20
CA SER A 7 24.95 -5.33 -19.57
C SER A 7 26.07 -4.97 -20.57
N SER A 8 27.08 -5.82 -20.70
CA SER A 8 27.96 -5.75 -21.87
C SER A 8 27.95 -7.11 -22.56
N THR A 9 27.51 -7.05 -23.80
CA THR A 9 27.60 -8.08 -24.82
C THR A 9 29.02 -8.64 -24.91
N ASP A 10 29.25 -9.87 -24.53
CA ASP A 10 29.99 -10.80 -25.38
C ASP A 10 29.68 -12.26 -25.02
N SER A 11 29.63 -13.04 -26.07
CA SER A 11 29.24 -14.43 -26.13
C SER A 11 30.25 -15.35 -25.44
N THR A 12 29.76 -16.31 -24.71
CA THR A 12 30.03 -17.74 -24.72
C THR A 12 29.95 -18.39 -23.35
N VAL A 13 29.03 -19.37 -23.26
CA VAL A 13 29.12 -20.68 -22.62
C VAL A 13 28.83 -20.85 -21.13
N TRP A 14 27.69 -21.58 -20.88
CA TRP A 14 27.35 -22.45 -19.74
C TRP A 14 27.02 -21.81 -18.39
N MET A 15 25.73 -21.62 -18.12
CA MET A 15 24.99 -22.01 -16.91
C MET A 15 23.51 -21.64 -17.02
N GLU A 16 22.67 -22.65 -17.18
CA GLU A 16 21.29 -22.55 -17.67
C GLU A 16 20.22 -22.34 -16.56
N GLU A 17 20.56 -22.29 -15.28
CA GLU A 17 19.58 -22.26 -14.20
C GLU A 17 19.35 -20.89 -13.52
N ASP A 18 20.30 -19.95 -13.58
CA ASP A 18 20.17 -18.64 -12.92
C ASP A 18 19.71 -17.50 -13.85
N GLN A 19 19.66 -17.73 -15.16
CA GLN A 19 19.25 -16.69 -16.13
C GLN A 19 17.75 -16.45 -16.16
N SER A 20 16.92 -17.45 -15.90
CA SER A 20 15.47 -17.31 -15.96
C SER A 20 14.91 -16.34 -14.90
N PHE A 21 15.53 -16.29 -13.72
CA PHE A 21 15.13 -15.37 -12.66
C PHE A 21 15.55 -13.92 -12.98
N CYS A 22 16.77 -13.72 -13.49
CA CYS A 22 17.24 -12.39 -13.90
C CYS A 22 16.47 -11.85 -15.12
N VAL A 23 16.16 -12.68 -16.11
CA VAL A 23 15.42 -12.30 -17.32
C VAL A 23 13.96 -11.96 -16.96
N GLY A 24 13.33 -12.70 -16.08
CA GLY A 24 11.98 -12.40 -15.58
C GLY A 24 11.91 -11.06 -14.86
N PHE A 25 12.86 -10.78 -13.98
CA PHE A 25 12.92 -9.52 -13.23
C PHE A 25 13.27 -8.32 -14.14
N PHE A 26 14.14 -8.52 -15.13
CA PHE A 26 14.52 -7.49 -16.12
C PHE A 26 13.38 -7.22 -17.12
N GLY A 27 12.62 -8.25 -17.51
CA GLY A 27 11.43 -8.14 -18.38
C GLY A 27 10.31 -7.34 -17.70
N ILE A 28 10.04 -7.61 -16.43
CA ILE A 28 9.07 -6.86 -15.62
C ILE A 28 9.52 -5.40 -15.48
N GLY A 29 10.78 -5.13 -15.18
CA GLY A 29 11.33 -3.78 -15.07
C GLY A 29 11.22 -2.96 -16.37
N LYS A 30 11.41 -3.60 -17.53
CA LYS A 30 11.29 -2.95 -18.85
C LYS A 30 9.82 -2.70 -19.22
N SER A 31 8.92 -3.64 -18.89
CA SER A 31 7.48 -3.50 -19.09
C SER A 31 6.89 -2.39 -18.21
N ILE A 32 7.32 -2.32 -16.94
CA ILE A 32 6.96 -1.26 -16.01
C ILE A 32 7.49 0.10 -16.51
N GLY A 33 8.72 0.16 -17.01
CA GLY A 33 9.30 1.38 -17.56
C GLY A 33 8.52 1.92 -18.76
N ASN A 34 8.09 1.03 -19.67
CA ASN A 34 7.26 1.40 -20.82
C ASN A 34 5.87 1.88 -20.39
N PHE A 35 5.25 1.22 -19.41
CA PHE A 35 3.98 1.65 -18.83
C PHE A 35 4.08 3.06 -18.25
N PHE A 36 5.14 3.38 -17.52
CA PHE A 36 5.35 4.71 -16.96
C PHE A 36 5.59 5.80 -18.01
N GLN A 37 6.23 5.48 -19.13
CA GLN A 37 6.38 6.42 -20.24
C GLN A 37 5.01 6.74 -20.87
N ILE A 38 4.19 5.74 -21.10
CA ILE A 38 2.82 5.92 -21.61
C ILE A 38 1.99 6.78 -20.66
N VAL A 39 2.03 6.49 -19.36
CA VAL A 39 1.35 7.27 -18.31
C VAL A 39 1.79 8.73 -18.30
N LYS A 40 3.09 9.00 -18.52
CA LYS A 40 3.64 10.37 -18.60
C LYS A 40 3.09 11.15 -19.79
N ILE A 41 2.96 10.50 -20.95
CA ILE A 41 2.39 11.09 -22.18
C ILE A 41 0.91 11.42 -21.95
N TRP A 42 0.14 10.49 -21.38
CA TRP A 42 -1.27 10.68 -21.06
C TRP A 42 -1.50 11.83 -20.07
N ARG A 43 -0.64 11.94 -19.04
CA ARG A 43 -0.70 13.03 -18.05
C ARG A 43 -0.60 14.41 -18.71
N ASN A 44 0.31 14.61 -19.64
CA ASN A 44 0.52 15.91 -20.29
C ASN A 44 -0.62 16.29 -21.24
N PHE A 45 -1.32 15.32 -21.79
CA PHE A 45 -2.40 15.55 -22.76
C PHE A 45 -3.80 15.83 -22.12
N PHE A 46 -4.05 15.37 -20.90
CA PHE A 46 -5.41 15.37 -20.33
C PHE A 46 -5.66 16.30 -19.13
N MET A 47 -4.73 17.15 -18.71
CA MET A 47 -4.79 17.81 -17.39
C MET A 47 -5.44 19.19 -17.40
N THR A 48 -6.77 19.25 -17.47
CA THR A 48 -7.53 20.34 -16.84
C THR A 48 -7.91 19.97 -15.40
N ASN A 49 -7.99 20.96 -14.48
CA ASN A 49 -8.30 20.73 -13.07
C ASN A 49 -9.63 19.97 -12.88
N THR A 50 -10.64 20.24 -13.70
CA THR A 50 -11.94 19.58 -13.67
C THR A 50 -11.87 18.10 -14.04
N ARG A 51 -11.10 17.74 -15.07
CA ARG A 51 -10.89 16.34 -15.46
C ARG A 51 -10.16 15.57 -14.38
N LYS A 52 -9.13 16.17 -13.77
CA LYS A 52 -8.41 15.58 -12.65
C LYS A 52 -9.34 15.26 -11.47
N LEU A 53 -10.24 16.17 -11.13
CA LEU A 53 -11.24 15.97 -10.08
C LEU A 53 -12.20 14.80 -10.40
N ALA A 54 -12.65 14.70 -11.65
CA ALA A 54 -13.47 13.57 -12.10
C ALA A 54 -12.76 12.22 -11.97
N TYR A 55 -11.48 12.15 -12.35
CA TYR A 55 -10.68 10.92 -12.16
C TYR A 55 -10.48 10.56 -10.70
N ILE A 56 -10.24 11.53 -9.82
CA ILE A 56 -10.15 11.32 -8.37
C ILE A 56 -11.47 10.73 -7.85
N ALA A 57 -12.62 11.26 -8.27
CA ALA A 57 -13.94 10.77 -7.87
C ALA A 57 -14.16 9.31 -8.33
N ILE A 58 -13.85 8.99 -9.60
CA ILE A 58 -13.98 7.63 -10.15
C ILE A 58 -13.05 6.65 -9.42
N LEU A 59 -11.78 7.01 -9.23
CA LEU A 59 -10.82 6.17 -8.52
C LEU A 59 -11.23 5.95 -7.06
N SER A 60 -11.84 6.96 -6.42
CA SER A 60 -12.35 6.82 -5.06
C SER A 60 -13.53 5.87 -4.97
N ALA A 61 -14.45 5.92 -5.94
CA ALA A 61 -15.58 5.00 -6.03
C ALA A 61 -15.10 3.56 -6.26
N VAL A 62 -14.16 3.34 -7.19
CA VAL A 62 -13.56 2.02 -7.43
C VAL A 62 -12.81 1.53 -6.18
N SER A 63 -12.05 2.40 -5.52
CA SER A 63 -11.35 2.08 -4.28
C SER A 63 -12.33 1.67 -3.17
N PHE A 64 -13.46 2.36 -3.05
CA PHE A 64 -14.53 2.00 -2.12
C PHE A 64 -15.13 0.62 -2.43
N LEU A 65 -15.41 0.31 -3.70
CA LEU A 65 -15.90 -1.01 -4.08
C LEU A 65 -14.90 -2.12 -3.76
N LEU A 66 -13.61 -1.88 -3.96
CA LEU A 66 -12.56 -2.85 -3.65
C LEU A 66 -12.39 -3.11 -2.14
N LEU A 67 -12.91 -2.26 -1.26
CA LEU A 67 -12.98 -2.54 0.18
C LEU A 67 -13.83 -3.77 0.53
N TYR A 68 -14.83 -4.12 -0.30
CA TYR A 68 -15.65 -5.31 -0.10
C TYR A 68 -14.90 -6.61 -0.40
N PHE A 69 -13.84 -6.54 -1.21
CA PHE A 69 -12.95 -7.66 -1.49
C PHE A 69 -11.80 -7.71 -0.46
N SER A 70 -12.16 -7.86 0.80
CA SER A 70 -11.21 -7.97 1.91
C SER A 70 -11.12 -9.42 2.39
N PHE A 71 -9.91 -9.87 2.69
CA PHE A 71 -9.67 -11.21 3.22
C PHE A 71 -8.74 -11.14 4.44
N PRO A 72 -8.94 -12.03 5.44
CA PRO A 72 -8.06 -12.12 6.58
C PRO A 72 -6.74 -12.79 6.14
N LEU A 73 -5.60 -12.15 6.41
CA LEU A 73 -4.27 -12.72 6.16
C LEU A 73 -3.88 -13.75 7.21
N ILE A 74 -4.36 -13.56 8.43
CA ILE A 74 -4.06 -14.43 9.58
C ILE A 74 -5.37 -15.05 10.03
N PRO A 75 -5.57 -16.38 9.87
CA PRO A 75 -6.82 -17.05 10.25
C PRO A 75 -7.20 -16.90 11.74
N ALA A 76 -6.20 -16.72 12.60
CA ALA A 76 -6.41 -16.49 14.04
C ALA A 76 -6.80 -15.05 14.39
N ALA A 77 -6.82 -14.13 13.43
CA ALA A 77 -7.10 -12.70 13.61
C ALA A 77 -8.01 -12.16 12.50
N ASP A 78 -9.26 -12.59 12.48
CA ASP A 78 -10.28 -12.23 11.48
C ASP A 78 -10.53 -10.71 11.38
N PHE A 79 -10.11 -9.94 12.36
CA PHE A 79 -10.20 -8.48 12.36
C PHE A 79 -9.06 -7.80 11.57
N LEU A 80 -7.96 -8.52 11.27
CA LEU A 80 -6.84 -8.04 10.46
C LEU A 80 -7.05 -8.45 8.99
N LYS A 81 -7.80 -7.63 8.26
CA LYS A 81 -8.11 -7.85 6.84
C LYS A 81 -7.29 -6.97 5.94
N VAL A 82 -6.85 -7.54 4.84
CA VAL A 82 -6.25 -6.79 3.72
C VAL A 82 -7.28 -6.65 2.61
N ASP A 83 -7.33 -5.50 2.01
CA ASP A 83 -8.18 -5.18 0.87
C ASP A 83 -7.37 -4.59 -0.29
N PHE A 84 -7.91 -4.69 -1.49
CA PHE A 84 -7.28 -4.14 -2.71
C PHE A 84 -7.59 -2.65 -2.94
N SER A 85 -8.23 -1.98 -2.00
CA SER A 85 -8.63 -0.58 -2.15
C SER A 85 -7.47 0.40 -2.29
N ILE A 86 -6.25 -0.03 -1.96
CA ILE A 86 -5.05 0.78 -2.16
C ILE A 86 -4.66 0.89 -3.65
N LEU A 87 -5.02 -0.07 -4.51
CA LEU A 87 -4.61 -0.06 -5.92
C LEU A 87 -5.02 1.23 -6.64
N PRO A 88 -6.28 1.71 -6.58
CA PRO A 88 -6.63 2.99 -7.18
C PRO A 88 -5.90 4.19 -6.57
N VAL A 89 -5.52 4.11 -5.28
CA VAL A 89 -4.72 5.17 -4.62
C VAL A 89 -3.31 5.21 -5.19
N LEU A 90 -2.68 4.05 -5.41
CA LEU A 90 -1.36 3.96 -6.06
C LEU A 90 -1.42 4.40 -7.53
N ILE A 91 -2.48 4.04 -8.25
CA ILE A 91 -2.72 4.54 -9.61
C ILE A 91 -2.81 6.07 -9.61
N ALA A 92 -3.54 6.65 -8.66
CA ALA A 92 -3.62 8.11 -8.52
C ALA A 92 -2.27 8.75 -8.19
N LEU A 93 -1.42 8.09 -7.37
CA LEU A 93 -0.06 8.56 -7.07
C LEU A 93 0.82 8.58 -8.32
N VAL A 94 0.76 7.51 -9.12
CA VAL A 94 1.61 7.33 -10.30
C VAL A 94 1.18 8.25 -11.45
N ILE A 95 -0.14 8.33 -11.69
CA ILE A 95 -0.69 9.10 -12.83
C ILE A 95 -0.70 10.60 -12.53
N PHE A 96 -1.10 10.99 -11.33
CA PHE A 96 -1.26 12.40 -10.99
C PHE A 96 -0.13 12.88 -10.07
N ASP A 97 -0.39 12.84 -8.77
CA ASP A 97 0.55 13.28 -7.74
C ASP A 97 0.11 12.79 -6.36
N PHE A 98 0.96 13.04 -5.37
CA PHE A 98 0.71 12.69 -3.97
C PHE A 98 -0.59 13.30 -3.42
N LYS A 99 -0.90 14.56 -3.75
CA LYS A 99 -2.12 15.24 -3.28
C LYS A 99 -3.37 14.54 -3.80
N SER A 100 -3.35 14.09 -5.07
CA SER A 100 -4.45 13.34 -5.68
C SER A 100 -4.63 11.96 -5.03
N ALA A 101 -3.55 11.26 -4.75
CA ALA A 101 -3.59 9.97 -4.04
C ALA A 101 -4.22 10.12 -2.64
N ILE A 102 -3.80 11.13 -1.88
CA ILE A 102 -4.41 11.43 -0.57
C ILE A 102 -5.88 11.84 -0.73
N GLY A 103 -6.24 12.58 -1.78
CA GLY A 103 -7.63 12.92 -2.10
C GLY A 103 -8.50 11.68 -2.35
N VAL A 104 -8.00 10.70 -3.12
CA VAL A 104 -8.68 9.41 -3.34
C VAL A 104 -8.84 8.66 -2.03
N LEU A 105 -7.78 8.59 -1.22
CA LEU A 105 -7.79 7.92 0.07
C LEU A 105 -8.80 8.54 1.05
N LEU A 106 -8.88 9.87 1.08
CA LEU A 106 -9.83 10.61 1.92
C LEU A 106 -11.27 10.37 1.49
N LEU A 107 -11.57 10.56 0.18
CA LEU A 107 -12.90 10.34 -0.38
C LEU A 107 -13.38 8.90 -0.17
N ARG A 108 -12.51 7.89 -0.41
CA ARG A 108 -12.80 6.49 -0.14
C ARG A 108 -13.17 6.27 1.33
N SER A 109 -12.40 6.85 2.26
CA SER A 109 -12.63 6.70 3.70
C SER A 109 -13.94 7.37 4.13
N LEU A 110 -14.27 8.51 3.55
CA LEU A 110 -15.57 9.17 3.74
C LEU A 110 -16.73 8.31 3.21
N LEU A 111 -16.60 7.75 2.00
CA LEU A 111 -17.63 6.87 1.44
C LEU A 111 -17.86 5.64 2.35
N LYS A 112 -16.79 5.06 2.89
CA LYS A 112 -16.92 3.94 3.84
C LYS A 112 -17.63 4.37 5.12
N LEU A 113 -17.32 5.54 5.67
CA LEU A 113 -17.94 6.05 6.87
C LEU A 113 -19.45 6.31 6.67
N LEU A 114 -19.83 6.85 5.52
CA LEU A 114 -21.21 7.24 5.23
C LEU A 114 -22.08 6.05 4.79
N LEU A 115 -21.53 5.15 3.96
CA LEU A 115 -22.31 4.10 3.30
C LEU A 115 -22.18 2.73 3.98
N ASN A 116 -21.06 2.48 4.66
CA ASN A 116 -20.79 1.18 5.27
C ASN A 116 -20.12 1.32 6.64
N ASN A 117 -20.86 1.87 7.59
CA ASN A 117 -20.40 1.99 8.96
C ASN A 117 -20.77 0.73 9.74
N GLY A 118 -19.81 -0.15 9.99
CA GLY A 118 -19.97 -1.41 10.72
C GLY A 118 -19.92 -1.26 12.27
N GLY A 119 -20.25 -0.08 12.82
CA GLY A 119 -20.26 0.16 14.26
C GLY A 119 -18.88 0.57 14.84
N PRO A 120 -18.68 0.39 16.17
CA PRO A 120 -17.51 0.90 16.89
C PRO A 120 -16.17 0.45 16.31
N GLY A 121 -16.07 -0.82 15.88
CA GLY A 121 -14.83 -1.35 15.26
C GLY A 121 -14.49 -0.67 13.94
N SER A 122 -15.49 -0.32 13.13
CA SER A 122 -15.30 0.43 11.89
C SER A 122 -14.84 1.86 12.15
N MET A 123 -15.42 2.53 13.15
CA MET A 123 -15.04 3.89 13.54
C MET A 123 -13.61 3.97 14.06
N ILE A 124 -13.14 2.94 14.78
CA ILE A 124 -11.77 2.86 15.27
C ILE A 124 -10.81 2.49 14.12
N GLY A 125 -11.17 1.53 13.28
CA GLY A 125 -10.32 1.03 12.21
C GLY A 125 -10.13 1.99 11.03
N LEU A 126 -11.13 2.83 10.72
CA LEU A 126 -11.05 3.78 9.59
C LEU A 126 -9.93 4.80 9.69
N PRO A 127 -9.78 5.56 10.81
CA PRO A 127 -8.67 6.50 10.96
C PRO A 127 -7.31 5.80 10.93
N MET A 128 -7.21 4.61 11.54
CA MET A 128 -5.99 3.81 11.52
C MET A 128 -5.60 3.40 10.10
N ASN A 129 -6.55 2.89 9.33
CA ASN A 129 -6.33 2.50 7.94
C ASN A 129 -5.95 3.72 7.08
N PHE A 130 -6.61 4.88 7.29
CA PHE A 130 -6.27 6.12 6.59
C PHE A 130 -4.83 6.55 6.86
N VAL A 131 -4.40 6.58 8.13
CA VAL A 131 -3.03 6.95 8.51
C VAL A 131 -2.03 5.93 7.97
N ALA A 132 -2.30 4.62 8.13
CA ALA A 132 -1.42 3.55 7.66
C ALA A 132 -1.15 3.65 6.14
N LEU A 133 -2.21 3.74 5.35
CA LEU A 133 -2.10 3.86 3.89
C LEU A 133 -1.51 5.21 3.46
N GLY A 134 -1.85 6.29 4.16
CA GLY A 134 -1.27 7.62 3.93
C GLY A 134 0.25 7.63 4.13
N VAL A 135 0.73 7.00 5.20
CA VAL A 135 2.16 6.87 5.51
C VAL A 135 2.87 5.97 4.49
N PHE A 136 2.24 4.88 4.07
CA PHE A 136 2.77 4.01 3.02
C PHE A 136 2.95 4.78 1.69
N VAL A 137 1.90 5.47 1.25
CA VAL A 137 1.90 6.29 0.02
C VAL A 137 2.93 7.42 0.12
N TRP A 138 3.11 8.02 1.30
CA TRP A 138 4.13 9.04 1.53
C TRP A 138 5.55 8.47 1.40
N GLY A 139 5.82 7.31 2.01
CA GLY A 139 7.10 6.62 1.91
C GLY A 139 7.46 6.26 0.47
N LEU A 140 6.47 5.74 -0.28
CA LEU A 140 6.63 5.43 -1.70
C LEU A 140 6.89 6.70 -2.52
N ASN A 141 6.14 7.77 -2.28
CA ASN A 141 6.30 9.04 -2.99
C ASN A 141 7.66 9.68 -2.76
N TYR A 142 8.29 9.47 -1.58
CA TYR A 142 9.59 10.07 -1.25
C TYR A 142 10.68 9.69 -2.26
N PHE A 143 10.77 8.42 -2.63
CA PHE A 143 11.71 7.97 -3.66
C PHE A 143 11.17 8.14 -5.08
N TRP A 144 9.87 7.94 -5.28
CA TRP A 144 9.22 8.07 -6.57
C TRP A 144 9.35 9.47 -7.19
N LYS A 145 9.26 10.50 -6.36
CA LYS A 145 9.39 11.89 -6.80
C LYS A 145 10.77 12.24 -7.36
N LYS A 146 11.84 11.56 -6.88
CA LYS A 146 13.21 11.82 -7.35
C LYS A 146 13.41 11.34 -8.80
N ASN A 147 13.13 10.09 -9.04
CA ASN A 147 13.20 9.46 -10.36
C ASN A 147 12.16 8.36 -10.45
N GLN A 148 11.34 8.39 -11.50
CA GLN A 148 10.31 7.40 -11.78
C GLN A 148 10.93 6.13 -12.39
N THR A 149 11.71 5.40 -11.60
CA THR A 149 12.42 4.19 -11.99
C THR A 149 11.95 3.03 -11.11
N SER A 150 11.95 1.80 -11.66
CA SER A 150 11.58 0.59 -10.91
C SER A 150 12.37 0.43 -9.60
N LYS A 151 13.66 0.80 -9.60
CA LYS A 151 14.49 0.79 -8.38
C LYS A 151 13.93 1.71 -7.28
N ASN A 152 13.53 2.92 -7.65
CA ASN A 152 12.98 3.90 -6.70
C ASN A 152 11.57 3.49 -6.24
N TYR A 153 10.80 2.79 -7.08
CA TYR A 153 9.54 2.19 -6.67
C TYR A 153 9.75 1.13 -5.58
N ILE A 154 10.67 0.19 -5.79
CA ILE A 154 11.00 -0.85 -4.81
C ILE A 154 11.52 -0.24 -3.51
N LEU A 155 12.48 0.70 -3.57
CA LEU A 155 13.00 1.38 -2.38
C LEU A 155 11.90 2.15 -1.63
N GLY A 156 11.01 2.84 -2.36
CA GLY A 156 9.87 3.55 -1.80
C GLY A 156 8.87 2.60 -1.14
N SER A 157 8.60 1.45 -1.75
CA SER A 157 7.71 0.43 -1.19
C SER A 157 8.28 -0.19 0.08
N VAL A 158 9.58 -0.48 0.12
CA VAL A 158 10.26 -0.98 1.33
C VAL A 158 10.19 0.06 2.45
N LEU A 159 10.53 1.33 2.15
CA LEU A 159 10.43 2.42 3.13
C LEU A 159 8.97 2.59 3.60
N GLY A 160 8.02 2.60 2.67
CA GLY A 160 6.59 2.69 2.97
C GLY A 160 6.11 1.57 3.88
N THR A 161 6.55 0.32 3.63
CA THR A 161 6.22 -0.84 4.47
C THR A 161 6.76 -0.71 5.88
N VAL A 162 8.01 -0.30 6.04
CA VAL A 162 8.62 -0.09 7.36
C VAL A 162 7.87 1.01 8.13
N LEU A 163 7.63 2.15 7.48
CA LEU A 163 6.91 3.27 8.09
C LEU A 163 5.47 2.92 8.45
N LEU A 164 4.76 2.20 7.57
CA LEU A 164 3.42 1.68 7.82
C LEU A 164 3.42 0.76 9.05
N THR A 165 4.37 -0.17 9.14
CA THR A 165 4.45 -1.11 10.26
C THR A 165 4.70 -0.37 11.59
N VAL A 166 5.66 0.57 11.61
CA VAL A 166 5.94 1.39 12.80
C VAL A 166 4.72 2.22 13.20
N ALA A 167 4.10 2.91 12.24
CA ALA A 167 2.89 3.71 12.50
C ALA A 167 1.75 2.85 13.07
N MET A 168 1.55 1.63 12.52
CA MET A 168 0.50 0.73 13.00
C MET A 168 0.78 0.15 14.38
N VAL A 169 2.03 -0.13 14.73
CA VAL A 169 2.39 -0.53 16.10
C VAL A 169 2.07 0.58 17.10
N ILE A 170 2.45 1.82 16.78
CA ILE A 170 2.18 2.98 17.63
C ILE A 170 0.66 3.23 17.74
N LEU A 171 -0.06 3.22 16.61
CA LEU A 171 -1.51 3.44 16.62
C LEU A 171 -2.28 2.33 17.34
N ASN A 172 -1.86 1.08 17.22
CA ASN A 172 -2.48 0.00 17.97
C ASN A 172 -2.26 0.19 19.46
N TYR A 173 -1.05 0.53 19.89
CA TYR A 173 -0.72 0.74 21.29
C TYR A 173 -1.48 1.92 21.93
N ILE A 174 -1.46 3.09 21.28
CA ILE A 174 -1.98 4.34 21.87
C ILE A 174 -3.48 4.50 21.61
N TYR A 175 -3.97 4.06 20.46
CA TYR A 175 -5.31 4.38 19.98
C TYR A 175 -6.23 3.15 19.97
N ALA A 176 -5.87 2.06 19.27
CA ALA A 176 -6.79 0.93 19.08
C ALA A 176 -7.08 0.18 20.39
N VAL A 177 -6.04 -0.25 21.11
CA VAL A 177 -6.20 -1.06 22.33
C VAL A 177 -7.09 -0.38 23.37
N PRO A 178 -6.85 0.90 23.78
CA PRO A 178 -7.72 1.55 24.75
C PRO A 178 -9.14 1.83 24.24
N LEU A 179 -9.31 2.10 22.95
CA LEU A 179 -10.65 2.33 22.39
C LEU A 179 -11.46 1.04 22.25
N TYR A 180 -10.83 -0.07 21.86
CA TYR A 180 -11.53 -1.37 21.82
C TYR A 180 -11.97 -1.81 23.21
N ALA A 181 -11.13 -1.62 24.24
CA ALA A 181 -11.50 -1.90 25.62
C ALA A 181 -12.70 -1.05 26.06
N LYS A 182 -12.73 0.24 25.70
CA LYS A 182 -13.76 1.19 26.16
C LYS A 182 -15.07 1.12 25.38
N PHE A 183 -15.02 0.96 24.06
CA PHE A 183 -16.20 1.07 23.19
C PHE A 183 -16.69 -0.26 22.62
N ALA A 184 -15.83 -1.27 22.52
CA ALA A 184 -16.19 -2.59 22.01
C ALA A 184 -16.28 -3.67 23.11
N ASN A 185 -16.06 -3.31 24.37
CA ASN A 185 -15.98 -4.25 25.52
C ASN A 185 -15.01 -5.41 25.26
N PHE A 186 -13.96 -5.18 24.50
CA PHE A 186 -12.97 -6.19 24.14
C PHE A 186 -11.57 -5.71 24.55
N ASP A 187 -11.08 -6.22 25.67
CA ASP A 187 -9.74 -5.91 26.19
C ASP A 187 -8.70 -6.87 25.61
N ILE A 188 -8.03 -6.41 24.55
CA ILE A 188 -6.97 -7.16 23.85
C ILE A 188 -5.83 -7.51 24.83
N GLY A 189 -5.53 -6.62 25.78
CA GLY A 189 -4.48 -6.81 26.76
C GLY A 189 -4.74 -7.98 27.69
N GLN A 190 -5.99 -8.17 28.12
CA GLN A 190 -6.39 -9.27 29.00
C GLN A 190 -6.51 -10.60 28.25
N PHE A 191 -7.04 -10.60 27.02
CA PHE A 191 -7.28 -11.83 26.26
C PHE A 191 -6.03 -12.44 25.63
N ILE A 192 -5.16 -11.61 25.05
CA ILE A 192 -4.02 -12.09 24.21
C ILE A 192 -2.68 -11.71 24.85
N GLY A 193 -2.65 -10.63 25.64
CA GLY A 193 -1.44 -9.98 26.10
C GLY A 193 -0.94 -8.95 25.08
N LEU A 194 -0.73 -7.72 25.54
CA LEU A 194 -0.42 -6.57 24.67
C LEU A 194 0.82 -6.78 23.79
N TYR A 195 1.92 -7.23 24.39
CA TYR A 195 3.17 -7.47 23.64
C TYR A 195 3.02 -8.60 22.62
N LYS A 196 2.35 -9.69 23.02
CA LYS A 196 2.10 -10.81 22.12
C LYS A 196 1.25 -10.38 20.94
N TYR A 197 0.19 -9.60 21.15
CA TYR A 197 -0.64 -9.04 20.09
C TYR A 197 0.18 -8.18 19.13
N LEU A 198 0.94 -7.22 19.64
CA LEU A 198 1.72 -6.31 18.80
C LEU A 198 2.79 -7.02 17.97
N PHE A 199 3.59 -7.90 18.59
CA PHE A 199 4.73 -8.53 17.89
C PHE A 199 4.37 -9.76 17.07
N THR A 200 3.36 -10.55 17.48
CA THR A 200 2.97 -11.77 16.74
C THR A 200 1.85 -11.56 15.74
N MET A 201 1.05 -10.52 15.88
CA MET A 201 -0.07 -10.26 14.96
C MET A 201 0.12 -8.96 14.16
N VAL A 202 0.32 -7.82 14.84
CA VAL A 202 0.35 -6.51 14.16
C VAL A 202 1.59 -6.37 13.27
N VAL A 203 2.79 -6.70 13.76
CA VAL A 203 4.02 -6.56 12.98
C VAL A 203 4.02 -7.46 11.75
N PRO A 204 3.85 -8.81 11.84
CA PRO A 204 3.88 -9.66 10.66
C PRO A 204 2.74 -9.35 9.69
N PHE A 205 1.55 -8.99 10.18
CA PHE A 205 0.43 -8.58 9.33
C PHE A 205 0.79 -7.36 8.48
N ASN A 206 1.32 -6.29 9.08
CA ASN A 206 1.64 -5.07 8.35
C ASN A 206 2.84 -5.21 7.41
N LEU A 207 3.81 -6.07 7.75
CA LEU A 207 4.89 -6.42 6.83
C LEU A 207 4.38 -7.16 5.59
N LEU A 208 3.51 -8.17 5.79
CA LEU A 208 2.89 -8.91 4.69
C LEU A 208 1.98 -8.00 3.86
N GLN A 209 1.19 -7.16 4.50
CA GLN A 209 0.33 -6.17 3.84
C GLN A 209 1.16 -5.22 2.97
N GLY A 210 2.25 -4.67 3.50
CA GLY A 210 3.14 -3.79 2.74
C GLY A 210 3.81 -4.50 1.57
N LEU A 211 4.17 -5.78 1.72
CA LEU A 211 4.70 -6.60 0.63
C LEU A 211 3.66 -6.79 -0.49
N ILE A 212 2.40 -7.10 -0.12
CA ILE A 212 1.29 -7.23 -1.09
C ILE A 212 1.05 -5.91 -1.83
N PHE A 213 1.17 -4.78 -1.15
CA PHE A 213 1.02 -3.46 -1.77
C PHE A 213 2.19 -3.06 -2.68
N ALA A 214 3.35 -3.70 -2.52
CA ALA A 214 4.55 -3.45 -3.33
C ALA A 214 4.55 -4.20 -4.66
N VAL A 215 3.76 -5.27 -4.82
CA VAL A 215 3.65 -6.10 -6.03
C VAL A 215 2.66 -5.50 -7.00
#